data_d9f6c7ee99e095b7bcaf1d9529571510
#
_entry.id   d9f6c7ee99e095b7bcaf1d9529571510
#
_cell.length_a   1.000
_cell.length_b   1.000
_cell.length_c   1.000
_cell.angle_alpha   90.00
_cell.angle_beta   90.00
_cell.angle_gamma   90.00
#
_symmetry.space_group_name_H-M   'P 1'
#
loop_
_entity.id
_entity.type
_entity.pdbx_description
1 polymer ?
#
loop_
_entity_poly.entity_id
_entity_poly.type
_entity_poly.pdbx_seq_one_letter_code
_entity_poly.pdbx_strand_id
1 'polypeptide(L)'
;MTELLIGYARVSTGAQDLTAQRTALAALGVAPERVYVDQGRSGTNRDRPGLARALAACRSGDTLVVTKLDRLARSLPDARDISAELAAAGVRLALGSSVHDPADPVGRLLFHVLAMVAEFESDLIRAARTREGMAVAREKGRLRGRSPKLSPAQENHLVELHAAGSHSIAELAELFTIGRATVYRALERATTSRTLPRRP
;
A
#
# COMPACT_ATOMS: atom_id res chain seq x y z
N MET A 1 28.42 0.99 -32.53
CA MET A 1 28.59 0.94 -31.04
C MET A 1 27.80 -0.25 -30.54
N THR A 2 28.38 -1.08 -29.68
CA THR A 2 27.68 -2.27 -29.15
C THR A 2 26.62 -1.81 -28.18
N GLU A 3 25.38 -2.22 -28.41
CA GLU A 3 24.25 -2.02 -27.47
C GLU A 3 24.56 -2.64 -26.12
N LEU A 4 24.35 -1.90 -25.06
CA LEU A 4 24.54 -2.37 -23.69
C LEU A 4 23.19 -2.66 -23.02
N LEU A 5 23.15 -3.73 -22.23
CA LEU A 5 22.02 -4.07 -21.39
C LEU A 5 22.29 -3.59 -19.96
N ILE A 6 21.47 -2.68 -19.45
CA ILE A 6 21.53 -2.11 -18.11
C ILE A 6 20.38 -2.68 -17.29
N GLY A 7 20.65 -3.41 -16.21
CA GLY A 7 19.65 -4.03 -15.38
C GLY A 7 19.21 -3.15 -14.22
N TYR A 8 17.92 -3.16 -13.90
CA TYR A 8 17.40 -2.58 -12.68
C TYR A 8 16.55 -3.58 -11.89
N ALA A 9 16.80 -3.65 -10.58
CA ALA A 9 16.06 -4.48 -9.64
C ALA A 9 15.60 -3.66 -8.44
N ARG A 10 14.39 -3.94 -7.93
CA ARG A 10 13.84 -3.32 -6.75
C ARG A 10 13.24 -4.36 -5.81
N VAL A 11 13.65 -4.33 -4.52
CA VAL A 11 13.14 -5.22 -3.48
C VAL A 11 12.70 -4.43 -2.26
N SER A 12 11.59 -4.85 -1.61
CA SER A 12 11.10 -4.19 -0.39
C SER A 12 11.93 -4.59 0.84
N THR A 13 12.11 -5.89 1.10
CA THR A 13 12.81 -6.38 2.32
C THR A 13 13.46 -7.76 2.18
N GLY A 14 13.24 -8.50 1.09
CA GLY A 14 13.68 -9.91 0.98
C GLY A 14 15.00 -10.08 0.22
N ALA A 15 16.04 -10.63 0.86
CA ALA A 15 17.28 -11.00 0.17
C ALA A 15 17.04 -12.05 -0.93
N GLN A 16 16.09 -12.97 -0.71
CA GLN A 16 15.73 -14.02 -1.69
C GLN A 16 15.12 -13.42 -2.98
N ASP A 17 14.28 -12.38 -2.87
CA ASP A 17 13.68 -11.70 -4.03
C ASP A 17 14.75 -10.97 -4.86
N LEU A 18 15.78 -10.40 -4.23
CA LEU A 18 16.91 -9.79 -4.93
C LEU A 18 17.73 -10.80 -5.70
N THR A 19 18.04 -11.95 -5.10
CA THR A 19 18.80 -13.02 -5.77
C THR A 19 18.04 -13.54 -6.99
N ALA A 20 16.74 -13.80 -6.86
CA ALA A 20 15.89 -14.22 -7.97
C ALA A 20 15.86 -13.20 -9.12
N GLN A 21 15.77 -11.90 -8.80
CA GLN A 21 15.78 -10.84 -9.83
C GLN A 21 17.14 -10.74 -10.52
N ARG A 22 18.25 -10.83 -9.78
CA ARG A 22 19.60 -10.85 -10.38
C ARG A 22 19.81 -12.03 -11.31
N THR A 23 19.38 -13.23 -10.91
CA THR A 23 19.45 -14.43 -11.75
C THR A 23 18.61 -14.26 -13.01
N ALA A 24 17.39 -13.71 -12.90
CA ALA A 24 16.54 -13.43 -14.05
C ALA A 24 17.14 -12.38 -15.00
N LEU A 25 17.75 -11.31 -14.47
CA LEU A 25 18.46 -10.30 -15.29
C LEU A 25 19.68 -10.89 -16.00
N ALA A 26 20.44 -11.74 -15.32
CA ALA A 26 21.58 -12.44 -15.94
C ALA A 26 21.13 -13.37 -17.07
N ALA A 27 20.00 -14.09 -16.88
CA ALA A 27 19.40 -14.92 -17.93
C ALA A 27 18.91 -14.10 -19.15
N LEU A 28 18.62 -12.82 -18.95
CA LEU A 28 18.29 -11.86 -20.02
C LEU A 28 19.52 -11.19 -20.65
N GLY A 29 20.74 -11.63 -20.27
CA GLY A 29 22.00 -11.14 -20.85
C GLY A 29 22.59 -9.92 -20.16
N VAL A 30 22.05 -9.48 -19.02
CA VAL A 30 22.60 -8.34 -18.26
C VAL A 30 23.84 -8.79 -17.49
N ALA A 31 24.95 -8.11 -17.68
CA ALA A 31 26.17 -8.35 -16.93
C ALA A 31 25.99 -7.95 -15.45
N PRO A 32 26.48 -8.75 -14.48
CA PRO A 32 26.26 -8.52 -13.04
C PRO A 32 26.68 -7.13 -12.55
N GLU A 33 27.75 -6.57 -13.11
CA GLU A 33 28.28 -5.24 -12.79
C GLU A 33 27.42 -4.09 -13.31
N ARG A 34 26.44 -4.39 -14.20
CA ARG A 34 25.48 -3.44 -14.76
C ARG A 34 24.10 -3.56 -14.14
N VAL A 35 23.97 -4.25 -13.03
CA VAL A 35 22.70 -4.36 -12.30
C VAL A 35 22.66 -3.34 -11.16
N TYR A 36 21.76 -2.37 -11.28
CA TYR A 36 21.49 -1.35 -10.28
C TYR A 36 20.32 -1.78 -9.40
N VAL A 37 20.42 -1.51 -8.10
CA VAL A 37 19.48 -2.04 -7.11
C VAL A 37 18.99 -0.94 -6.17
N ASP A 38 17.68 -0.94 -5.91
CA ASP A 38 17.04 -0.25 -4.80
C ASP A 38 16.53 -1.30 -3.80
N GLN A 39 17.12 -1.31 -2.59
CA GLN A 39 16.78 -2.25 -1.53
C GLN A 39 16.15 -1.54 -0.33
N GLY A 40 15.18 -2.19 0.34
CA GLY A 40 14.53 -1.67 1.54
C GLY A 40 13.59 -0.49 1.29
N ARG A 41 13.25 -0.22 0.05
CA ARG A 41 12.39 0.90 -0.35
C ARG A 41 10.96 0.41 -0.60
N SER A 42 10.05 0.69 0.33
CA SER A 42 8.62 0.43 0.13
C SER A 42 8.09 1.28 -1.04
N GLY A 43 7.01 0.83 -1.68
CA GLY A 43 6.40 1.52 -2.82
C GLY A 43 6.00 2.98 -2.59
N THR A 44 6.04 3.48 -1.35
CA THR A 44 5.73 4.86 -0.96
C THR A 44 6.93 5.81 -0.95
N ASN A 45 8.17 5.29 -0.90
CA ASN A 45 9.37 6.15 -0.90
C ASN A 45 9.72 6.58 -2.32
N ARG A 46 9.73 7.89 -2.59
CA ARG A 46 10.04 8.50 -3.90
C ARG A 46 11.52 8.42 -4.28
N ASP A 47 12.40 8.24 -3.30
CA ASP A 47 13.84 8.21 -3.51
C ASP A 47 14.29 6.83 -4.03
N ARG A 48 14.75 6.78 -5.28
CA ARG A 48 15.23 5.59 -5.99
C ARG A 48 16.61 5.82 -6.62
N PRO A 49 17.65 5.91 -5.78
CA PRO A 49 19.00 6.19 -6.28
C PRO A 49 19.54 5.10 -7.21
N GLY A 50 19.07 3.84 -7.07
CA GLY A 50 19.41 2.75 -7.97
C GLY A 50 18.83 2.96 -9.36
N LEU A 51 17.55 3.36 -9.46
CA LEU A 51 16.95 3.68 -10.75
C LEU A 51 17.61 4.89 -11.40
N ALA A 52 17.83 5.97 -10.64
CA ALA A 52 18.50 7.16 -11.16
C ALA A 52 19.89 6.84 -11.71
N ARG A 53 20.66 5.99 -11.02
CA ARG A 53 21.97 5.52 -11.52
C ARG A 53 21.86 4.62 -12.75
N ALA A 54 20.83 3.76 -12.82
CA ALA A 54 20.59 2.93 -14.00
C ALA A 54 20.27 3.78 -15.23
N LEU A 55 19.39 4.77 -15.09
CA LEU A 55 19.03 5.71 -16.15
C LEU A 55 20.25 6.54 -16.59
N ALA A 56 21.03 7.06 -15.64
CA ALA A 56 22.26 7.82 -15.94
C ALA A 56 23.37 6.97 -16.60
N ALA A 57 23.37 5.65 -16.40
CA ALA A 57 24.31 4.74 -17.05
C ALA A 57 23.92 4.37 -18.49
N CYS A 58 22.66 4.54 -18.86
CA CYS A 58 22.16 4.27 -20.20
C CYS A 58 22.60 5.38 -21.19
N ARG A 59 22.95 4.96 -22.38
CA ARG A 59 23.25 5.84 -23.54
C ARG A 59 22.25 5.58 -24.66
N SER A 60 22.15 6.50 -25.60
CA SER A 60 21.32 6.30 -26.80
C SER A 60 21.70 4.99 -27.51
N GLY A 61 20.68 4.16 -27.76
CA GLY A 61 20.81 2.82 -28.34
C GLY A 61 20.96 1.69 -27.31
N ASP A 62 21.17 1.99 -26.01
CA ASP A 62 21.17 0.98 -24.95
C ASP A 62 19.76 0.52 -24.59
N THR A 63 19.67 -0.56 -23.81
CA THR A 63 18.40 -1.10 -23.33
C THR A 63 18.40 -1.21 -21.79
N LEU A 64 17.44 -0.53 -21.14
CA LEU A 64 17.13 -0.76 -19.72
C LEU A 64 16.31 -2.04 -19.58
N VAL A 65 16.80 -2.98 -18.78
CA VAL A 65 16.19 -4.29 -18.59
C VAL A 65 15.64 -4.41 -17.18
N VAL A 66 14.35 -4.79 -17.05
CA VAL A 66 13.71 -5.10 -15.78
C VAL A 66 12.94 -6.41 -15.89
N THR A 67 12.82 -7.13 -14.80
CA THR A 67 12.14 -8.44 -14.80
C THR A 67 10.64 -8.32 -14.94
N LYS A 68 10.05 -7.26 -14.32
CA LYS A 68 8.60 -6.99 -14.30
C LYS A 68 8.36 -5.49 -14.19
N LEU A 69 7.22 -5.03 -14.70
CA LEU A 69 6.86 -3.62 -14.68
C LEU A 69 6.66 -3.07 -13.26
N ASP A 70 6.13 -3.86 -12.33
CA ASP A 70 5.94 -3.48 -10.91
C ASP A 70 7.27 -3.24 -10.17
N ARG A 71 8.38 -3.71 -10.71
CA ARG A 71 9.74 -3.38 -10.22
C ARG A 71 10.20 -2.02 -10.72
N LEU A 72 9.85 -1.64 -11.94
CA LEU A 72 10.21 -0.37 -12.56
C LEU A 72 9.31 0.76 -12.07
N ALA A 73 8.01 0.64 -12.28
CA ALA A 73 7.03 1.68 -12.00
C ALA A 73 6.13 1.30 -10.80
N ARG A 74 5.59 2.32 -10.11
CA ARG A 74 4.71 2.19 -8.95
C ARG A 74 3.26 2.58 -9.24
N SER A 75 3.07 3.32 -10.30
CA SER A 75 1.79 3.83 -10.77
C SER A 75 1.89 4.16 -12.25
N LEU A 76 0.76 4.35 -12.90
CA LEU A 76 0.71 4.76 -14.29
C LEU A 76 1.42 6.11 -14.54
N PRO A 77 1.26 7.17 -13.72
CA PRO A 77 2.05 8.40 -13.88
C PRO A 77 3.57 8.15 -13.82
N ASP A 78 4.05 7.38 -12.84
CA ASP A 78 5.48 7.02 -12.70
C ASP A 78 6.00 6.26 -13.95
N ALA A 79 5.19 5.34 -14.49
CA ALA A 79 5.52 4.63 -15.72
C ALA A 79 5.63 5.56 -16.94
N ARG A 80 4.74 6.54 -17.04
CA ARG A 80 4.75 7.53 -18.12
C ARG A 80 5.98 8.43 -18.05
N ASP A 81 6.33 8.90 -16.85
CA ASP A 81 7.50 9.75 -16.64
C ASP A 81 8.79 9.01 -17.02
N ILE A 82 8.96 7.76 -16.57
CA ILE A 82 10.09 6.91 -16.93
C ILE A 82 10.13 6.65 -18.45
N SER A 83 8.98 6.36 -19.07
CA SER A 83 8.90 6.14 -20.51
C SER A 83 9.31 7.38 -21.31
N ALA A 84 8.90 8.57 -20.86
CA ALA A 84 9.27 9.83 -21.49
C ALA A 84 10.78 10.11 -21.35
N GLU A 85 11.36 9.83 -20.18
CA GLU A 85 12.81 9.97 -19.96
C GLU A 85 13.63 9.03 -20.84
N LEU A 86 13.22 7.75 -20.93
CA LEU A 86 13.87 6.77 -21.82
C LEU A 86 13.77 7.19 -23.31
N ALA A 87 12.58 7.64 -23.73
CA ALA A 87 12.38 8.13 -25.10
C ALA A 87 13.28 9.32 -25.41
N ALA A 88 13.40 10.30 -24.52
CA ALA A 88 14.25 11.47 -24.69
C ALA A 88 15.74 11.09 -24.76
N ALA A 89 16.15 10.05 -24.01
CA ALA A 89 17.52 9.54 -24.01
C ALA A 89 17.81 8.58 -25.18
N GLY A 90 16.82 8.17 -25.97
CA GLY A 90 16.96 7.17 -27.04
C GLY A 90 17.28 5.78 -26.52
N VAL A 91 16.77 5.44 -25.32
CA VAL A 91 17.00 4.17 -24.62
C VAL A 91 15.78 3.28 -24.76
N ARG A 92 15.97 2.01 -25.11
CA ARG A 92 14.91 1.01 -25.18
C ARG A 92 14.62 0.42 -23.79
N LEU A 93 13.43 -0.11 -23.62
CA LEU A 93 13.00 -0.77 -22.39
C LEU A 93 12.70 -2.25 -22.65
N ALA A 94 13.34 -3.15 -21.91
CA ALA A 94 13.00 -4.57 -21.88
C ALA A 94 12.25 -4.93 -20.61
N LEU A 95 11.05 -5.50 -20.75
CA LEU A 95 10.24 -6.09 -19.69
C LEU A 95 10.31 -7.62 -19.83
N GLY A 96 11.14 -8.26 -18.99
CA GLY A 96 11.52 -9.66 -19.23
C GLY A 96 12.17 -9.80 -20.62
N SER A 97 11.64 -10.72 -21.43
CA SER A 97 12.12 -10.96 -22.80
C SER A 97 11.57 -10.01 -23.85
N SER A 98 10.58 -9.17 -23.51
CA SER A 98 9.93 -8.26 -24.47
C SER A 98 10.62 -6.90 -24.47
N VAL A 99 11.12 -6.48 -25.65
CA VAL A 99 11.77 -5.18 -25.83
C VAL A 99 10.77 -4.18 -26.42
N HIS A 100 10.68 -3.01 -25.83
CA HIS A 100 9.81 -1.91 -26.23
C HIS A 100 10.66 -0.67 -26.51
N ASP A 101 10.40 -0.03 -27.63
CA ASP A 101 11.01 1.26 -27.99
C ASP A 101 10.05 2.38 -27.54
N PRO A 102 10.39 3.18 -26.50
CA PRO A 102 9.53 4.28 -26.07
C PRO A 102 9.46 5.44 -27.06
N ALA A 103 10.36 5.51 -28.05
CA ALA A 103 10.32 6.49 -29.13
C ALA A 103 9.27 6.11 -30.18
N ASP A 104 9.00 4.80 -30.37
CA ASP A 104 7.94 4.33 -31.27
C ASP A 104 6.54 4.57 -30.63
N PRO A 105 5.60 5.19 -31.36
CA PRO A 105 4.24 5.41 -30.86
C PRO A 105 3.52 4.14 -30.45
N VAL A 106 3.69 3.02 -31.15
CA VAL A 106 3.05 1.74 -30.84
C VAL A 106 3.70 1.10 -29.61
N GLY A 107 5.03 1.10 -29.52
CA GLY A 107 5.79 0.63 -28.37
C GLY A 107 5.41 1.41 -27.09
N ARG A 108 5.25 2.72 -27.21
CA ARG A 108 4.81 3.58 -26.11
C ARG A 108 3.37 3.30 -25.67
N LEU A 109 2.46 3.12 -26.62
CA LEU A 109 1.08 2.74 -26.32
C LEU A 109 1.02 1.39 -25.58
N LEU A 110 1.72 0.39 -26.09
CA LEU A 110 1.77 -0.95 -25.49
C LEU A 110 2.32 -0.89 -24.07
N PHE A 111 3.39 -0.12 -23.84
CA PHE A 111 3.93 0.08 -22.49
C PHE A 111 2.92 0.71 -21.52
N HIS A 112 2.16 1.73 -21.97
CA HIS A 112 1.13 2.36 -21.15
C HIS A 112 -0.03 1.40 -20.83
N VAL A 113 -0.41 0.54 -21.76
CA VAL A 113 -1.43 -0.49 -21.53
C VAL A 113 -0.93 -1.50 -20.49
N LEU A 114 0.31 -1.97 -20.61
CA LEU A 114 0.92 -2.87 -19.63
C LEU A 114 1.00 -2.23 -18.23
N ALA A 115 1.35 -0.94 -18.18
CA ALA A 115 1.39 -0.20 -16.90
C ALA A 115 0.00 -0.10 -16.26
N MET A 116 -1.04 0.14 -17.04
CA MET A 116 -2.43 0.20 -16.58
C MET A 116 -2.90 -1.16 -16.05
N VAL A 117 -2.57 -2.26 -16.73
CA VAL A 117 -2.90 -3.61 -16.28
C VAL A 117 -2.17 -3.94 -14.96
N ALA A 118 -0.88 -3.63 -14.86
CA ALA A 118 -0.11 -3.87 -13.63
C ALA A 118 -0.63 -3.06 -12.42
N GLU A 119 -1.08 -1.82 -12.64
CA GLU A 119 -1.71 -1.01 -11.59
C GLU A 119 -3.05 -1.64 -11.14
N PHE A 120 -3.89 -2.05 -12.08
CA PHE A 120 -5.14 -2.73 -11.81
C PHE A 120 -4.94 -4.03 -11.00
N GLU A 121 -3.99 -4.88 -11.38
CA GLU A 121 -3.64 -6.09 -10.63
C GLU A 121 -3.19 -5.76 -9.20
N SER A 122 -2.36 -4.74 -9.03
CA SER A 122 -1.90 -4.27 -7.71
C SER A 122 -3.05 -3.79 -6.84
N ASP A 123 -4.03 -3.10 -7.40
CA ASP A 123 -5.21 -2.60 -6.69
C ASP A 123 -6.15 -3.75 -6.30
N LEU A 124 -6.32 -4.76 -7.15
CA LEU A 124 -7.07 -5.98 -6.80
C LEU A 124 -6.44 -6.70 -5.61
N ILE A 125 -5.11 -6.88 -5.62
CA ILE A 125 -4.38 -7.53 -4.52
C ILE A 125 -4.52 -6.72 -3.22
N ARG A 126 -4.42 -5.38 -3.28
CA ARG A 126 -4.63 -4.52 -2.10
C ARG A 126 -6.05 -4.63 -1.57
N ALA A 127 -7.06 -4.60 -2.45
CA ALA A 127 -8.46 -4.73 -2.07
C ALA A 127 -8.73 -6.09 -1.40
N ALA A 128 -8.18 -7.19 -1.92
CA ALA A 128 -8.28 -8.51 -1.34
C ALA A 128 -7.65 -8.56 0.06
N ARG A 129 -6.39 -8.11 0.22
CA ARG A 129 -5.69 -8.08 1.51
C ARG A 129 -6.40 -7.20 2.55
N THR A 130 -6.97 -6.07 2.12
CA THR A 130 -7.74 -5.19 3.01
C THR A 130 -9.00 -5.87 3.50
N ARG A 131 -9.74 -6.58 2.62
CA ARG A 131 -10.94 -7.36 2.99
C ARG A 131 -10.60 -8.47 3.99
N GLU A 132 -9.55 -9.25 3.72
CA GLU A 132 -9.07 -10.29 4.64
C GLU A 132 -8.63 -9.70 5.99
N GLY A 133 -7.84 -8.64 5.98
CA GLY A 133 -7.41 -7.94 7.19
C GLY A 133 -8.59 -7.40 8.01
N MET A 134 -9.62 -6.85 7.36
CA MET A 134 -10.85 -6.40 8.02
C MET A 134 -11.67 -7.57 8.58
N ALA A 135 -11.76 -8.70 7.87
CA ALA A 135 -12.45 -9.91 8.35
C ALA A 135 -11.79 -10.44 9.62
N VAL A 136 -10.46 -10.62 9.61
CA VAL A 136 -9.67 -11.02 10.80
C VAL A 136 -9.78 -10.01 11.95
N ALA A 137 -9.77 -8.71 11.65
CA ALA A 137 -9.91 -7.67 12.68
C ALA A 137 -11.32 -7.68 13.30
N ARG A 138 -12.36 -7.99 12.50
CA ARG A 138 -13.74 -8.15 12.99
C ARG A 138 -13.88 -9.38 13.88
N GLU A 139 -13.33 -10.51 13.46
CA GLU A 139 -13.32 -11.77 14.25
C GLU A 139 -12.60 -11.59 15.58
N LYS A 140 -11.46 -10.89 15.59
CA LYS A 140 -10.69 -10.55 16.80
C LYS A 140 -11.31 -9.41 17.61
N GLY A 141 -12.49 -8.90 17.25
CA GLY A 141 -13.18 -7.81 17.93
C GLY A 141 -12.43 -6.47 17.94
N ARG A 142 -11.44 -6.28 17.05
CA ARG A 142 -10.64 -5.05 16.96
C ARG A 142 -11.37 -3.90 16.27
N LEU A 143 -12.43 -4.19 15.49
CA LEU A 143 -13.25 -3.17 14.79
C LEU A 143 -14.43 -2.72 15.70
N ARG A 144 -14.15 -2.32 16.92
CA ARG A 144 -15.20 -1.87 17.89
C ARG A 144 -15.65 -0.43 17.69
N GLY A 145 -15.23 0.23 16.60
CA GLY A 145 -15.53 1.64 16.38
C GLY A 145 -14.78 2.57 17.34
N ARG A 146 -15.30 3.78 17.53
CA ARG A 146 -14.71 4.75 18.47
C ARG A 146 -14.89 4.26 19.91
N SER A 147 -13.81 4.27 20.69
CA SER A 147 -13.85 3.94 22.11
C SER A 147 -14.94 4.72 22.83
N PRO A 148 -15.73 4.07 23.72
CA PRO A 148 -16.70 4.78 24.55
C PRO A 148 -16.04 5.93 25.31
N LYS A 149 -16.75 7.05 25.45
CA LYS A 149 -16.23 8.21 26.20
C LYS A 149 -16.15 7.95 27.71
N LEU A 150 -16.95 7.01 28.20
CA LEU A 150 -16.98 6.58 29.58
C LEU A 150 -16.28 5.23 29.72
N SER A 151 -15.50 5.07 30.80
CA SER A 151 -15.02 3.77 31.23
C SER A 151 -16.19 2.91 31.78
N PRO A 152 -16.06 1.58 31.83
CA PRO A 152 -17.13 0.74 32.41
C PRO A 152 -17.52 1.13 33.86
N ALA A 153 -16.56 1.56 34.67
CA ALA A 153 -16.81 2.04 36.01
C ALA A 153 -17.62 3.35 36.04
N GLN A 154 -17.27 4.29 35.18
CA GLN A 154 -18.00 5.54 35.02
C GLN A 154 -19.41 5.32 34.47
N GLU A 155 -19.59 4.39 33.56
CA GLU A 155 -20.90 4.05 33.00
C GLU A 155 -21.81 3.42 34.05
N ASN A 156 -21.31 2.50 34.89
CA ASN A 156 -22.04 1.91 36.00
C ASN A 156 -22.45 2.98 37.03
N HIS A 157 -21.52 3.87 37.39
CA HIS A 157 -21.81 4.94 38.34
C HIS A 157 -22.87 5.93 37.80
N LEU A 158 -22.82 6.27 36.52
CA LEU A 158 -23.83 7.09 35.86
C LEU A 158 -25.22 6.42 35.92
N VAL A 159 -25.29 5.12 35.67
CA VAL A 159 -26.55 4.35 35.75
C VAL A 159 -27.10 4.32 37.16
N GLU A 160 -26.24 4.14 38.17
CA GLU A 160 -26.62 4.17 39.58
C GLU A 160 -27.19 5.53 40.03
N LEU A 161 -26.53 6.64 39.67
CA LEU A 161 -26.99 7.99 39.98
C LEU A 161 -28.32 8.30 39.28
N HIS A 162 -28.53 7.85 38.05
CA HIS A 162 -29.80 7.99 37.36
C HIS A 162 -30.92 7.17 38.02
N ALA A 163 -30.62 5.93 38.41
CA ALA A 163 -31.58 5.05 39.06
C ALA A 163 -32.00 5.56 40.45
N ALA A 164 -31.10 6.24 41.18
CA ALA A 164 -31.37 6.88 42.47
C ALA A 164 -32.29 8.10 42.34
N GLY A 165 -32.54 8.60 41.12
CA GLY A 165 -33.41 9.76 40.89
C GLY A 165 -32.84 11.11 41.35
N SER A 166 -31.57 11.13 41.77
CA SER A 166 -30.92 12.30 42.38
C SER A 166 -30.40 13.32 41.36
N HIS A 167 -30.31 12.93 40.10
CA HIS A 167 -29.76 13.78 39.03
C HIS A 167 -30.58 13.69 37.76
N SER A 168 -30.78 14.82 37.12
CA SER A 168 -31.37 14.92 35.76
C SER A 168 -30.36 14.52 34.71
N ILE A 169 -30.81 14.20 33.47
CA ILE A 169 -29.95 13.92 32.31
C ILE A 169 -28.97 15.06 32.01
N ALA A 170 -29.37 16.31 32.27
CA ALA A 170 -28.52 17.48 32.06
C ALA A 170 -27.37 17.52 33.09
N GLU A 171 -27.67 17.31 34.37
CA GLU A 171 -26.69 17.28 35.45
C GLU A 171 -25.70 16.09 35.31
N LEU A 172 -26.20 14.93 34.88
CA LEU A 172 -25.32 13.78 34.57
C LEU A 172 -24.38 14.10 33.37
N ALA A 173 -24.86 14.80 32.37
CA ALA A 173 -24.04 15.20 31.23
C ALA A 173 -22.92 16.16 31.65
N GLU A 174 -23.18 17.09 32.55
CA GLU A 174 -22.18 18.02 33.12
C GLU A 174 -21.22 17.28 34.08
N LEU A 175 -21.70 16.45 34.98
CA LEU A 175 -20.90 15.70 35.95
C LEU A 175 -19.86 14.82 35.28
N PHE A 176 -20.23 14.13 34.19
CA PHE A 176 -19.32 13.26 33.45
C PHE A 176 -18.63 13.93 32.27
N THR A 177 -18.86 15.23 32.05
CA THR A 177 -18.29 16.01 30.94
C THR A 177 -18.57 15.38 29.58
N ILE A 178 -19.81 14.93 29.35
CA ILE A 178 -20.28 14.26 28.14
C ILE A 178 -21.53 14.91 27.60
N GLY A 179 -21.86 14.67 26.32
CA GLY A 179 -23.13 15.16 25.76
C GLY A 179 -24.32 14.32 26.22
N ARG A 180 -25.53 14.93 26.35
CA ARG A 180 -26.80 14.27 26.72
C ARG A 180 -27.05 12.99 25.91
N ALA A 181 -26.75 12.99 24.60
CA ALA A 181 -26.86 11.80 23.74
C ALA A 181 -25.97 10.62 24.19
N THR A 182 -24.85 10.92 24.85
CA THR A 182 -23.97 9.87 25.42
C THR A 182 -24.56 9.29 26.70
N VAL A 183 -25.23 10.12 27.53
CA VAL A 183 -25.96 9.67 28.72
C VAL A 183 -27.07 8.69 28.30
N TYR A 184 -27.92 9.07 27.35
CA TYR A 184 -28.98 8.17 26.86
C TYR A 184 -28.45 6.84 26.35
N ARG A 185 -27.38 6.86 25.54
CA ARG A 185 -26.76 5.61 25.05
C ARG A 185 -26.16 4.74 26.15
N ALA A 186 -25.63 5.33 27.23
CA ALA A 186 -25.13 4.59 28.37
C ALA A 186 -26.28 3.88 29.11
N LEU A 187 -27.38 4.59 29.36
CA LEU A 187 -28.58 4.02 30.00
C LEU A 187 -29.20 2.90 29.15
N GLU A 188 -29.31 3.10 27.83
CA GLU A 188 -29.82 2.10 26.87
C GLU A 188 -28.98 0.81 26.90
N ARG A 189 -27.65 0.94 26.87
CA ARG A 189 -26.74 -0.23 26.98
C ARG A 189 -26.91 -0.99 28.30
N ALA A 190 -27.04 -0.27 29.40
CA ALA A 190 -27.27 -0.89 30.70
C ALA A 190 -28.58 -1.68 30.78
N THR A 191 -29.65 -1.16 30.16
CA THR A 191 -30.95 -1.83 30.06
C THR A 191 -30.83 -3.10 29.17
N THR A 192 -30.17 -3.01 28.02
CA THR A 192 -29.97 -4.15 27.09
C THR A 192 -29.08 -5.22 27.72
N SER A 193 -28.05 -4.85 28.47
CA SER A 193 -27.11 -5.75 29.16
C SER A 193 -27.80 -6.55 30.31
N ARG A 194 -28.83 -5.99 30.90
CA ARG A 194 -29.66 -6.65 31.96
C ARG A 194 -30.62 -7.70 31.35
N THR A 195 -31.00 -7.57 30.08
CA THR A 195 -32.02 -8.42 29.45
C THR A 195 -31.42 -9.67 28.78
N LEU A 196 -30.08 -9.73 28.59
CA LEU A 196 -29.40 -10.91 28.03
C LEU A 196 -28.85 -11.80 29.15
N PRO A 197 -29.31 -13.08 29.29
CA PRO A 197 -28.75 -14.02 30.27
C PRO A 197 -27.27 -14.26 29.94
N ARG A 198 -26.39 -14.19 30.96
CA ARG A 198 -25.00 -14.64 30.88
C ARG A 198 -24.99 -16.07 30.34
N ARG A 199 -24.45 -16.28 29.16
CA ARG A 199 -24.11 -17.63 28.68
C ARG A 199 -23.00 -18.18 29.59
N PRO A 200 -23.14 -19.46 30.01
CA PRO A 200 -22.16 -20.14 30.85
C PRO A 200 -20.80 -20.28 30.11
#